data_282b792eaea58ed577e00f492cfd1405
#
_entry.id   282b792eaea58ed577e00f492cfd1405
#
_cell.length_a   1.000
_cell.length_b   1.000
_cell.length_c   1.000
_cell.angle_alpha   90.00
_cell.angle_beta   90.00
_cell.angle_gamma   90.00
#
_symmetry.space_group_name_H-M   'P 1'
#
loop_
_entity.id
_entity.type
_entity.pdbx_description
1 polymer ?
#
loop_
_entity_poly.entity_id
_entity_poly.type
_entity_poly.pdbx_seq_one_letter_code
_entity_poly.pdbx_strand_id
1 'polypeptide(L)'
;MNEFAIILMKKDKENVIIEEVSTLDLGLDAEYINSIFIKDKDDKEYISIQLSTKSGVEDWEYSAIYDYYEEDKILEYLKSKGKTDAVVSICEEEFNPTWEYTFIFSEEIEALELFVNELVQVHKNELQDVFLEIKDKEGEYL
;
A
#
# COMPACT_ATOMS: atom_id res chain seq x y z
N MET A 1 1.30 24.67 0.38
CA MET A 1 1.84 23.73 -0.61
C MET A 1 1.95 22.35 0.01
N ASN A 2 1.49 21.36 -0.70
CA ASN A 2 1.57 19.98 -0.20
C ASN A 2 2.82 19.29 -0.76
N GLU A 3 3.72 18.87 0.12
CA GLU A 3 4.97 18.21 -0.25
C GLU A 3 4.76 16.74 -0.59
N PHE A 4 3.59 16.19 -0.29
CA PHE A 4 3.30 14.77 -0.42
C PHE A 4 2.21 14.51 -1.47
N ALA A 5 2.22 15.31 -2.53
CA ALA A 5 1.33 15.09 -3.66
C ALA A 5 1.88 13.96 -4.53
N ILE A 6 0.99 13.05 -4.93
CA ILE A 6 1.33 11.93 -5.80
C ILE A 6 0.45 12.01 -7.04
N ILE A 7 1.05 11.85 -8.22
CA ILE A 7 0.29 11.82 -9.47
C ILE A 7 -0.32 10.44 -9.65
N LEU A 8 -1.65 10.41 -9.76
CA LEU A 8 -2.38 9.17 -10.00
C LEU A 8 -2.42 8.90 -11.50
N MET A 9 -1.75 7.85 -11.91
CA MET A 9 -1.67 7.44 -13.32
C MET A 9 -2.61 6.28 -13.58
N LYS A 10 -3.05 6.15 -14.82
CA LYS A 10 -3.80 5.00 -15.29
C LYS A 10 -2.92 4.18 -16.22
N LYS A 11 -2.89 2.88 -16.00
CA LYS A 11 -2.14 1.93 -16.80
C LYS A 11 -3.11 1.00 -17.53
N ASP A 12 -2.72 0.53 -18.73
CA ASP A 12 -3.49 -0.49 -19.42
C ASP A 12 -3.14 -1.88 -18.85
N LYS A 13 -3.76 -2.92 -19.41
CA LYS A 13 -3.54 -4.30 -18.96
C LYS A 13 -2.12 -4.80 -19.17
N GLU A 14 -1.32 -4.08 -19.94
CA GLU A 14 0.09 -4.41 -20.21
C GLU A 14 1.04 -3.56 -19.34
N ASN A 15 0.50 -2.82 -18.34
CA ASN A 15 1.23 -1.94 -17.44
C ASN A 15 1.84 -0.71 -18.12
N VAL A 16 1.32 -0.32 -19.27
CA VAL A 16 1.75 0.90 -19.96
C VAL A 16 0.91 2.07 -19.46
N ILE A 17 1.57 3.16 -19.07
CA ILE A 17 0.87 4.38 -18.61
C ILE A 17 0.16 4.99 -19.81
N ILE A 18 -1.15 5.16 -19.71
CA ILE A 18 -1.98 5.68 -20.79
C ILE A 18 -2.58 7.05 -20.49
N GLU A 19 -2.68 7.44 -19.22
CA GLU A 19 -3.17 8.77 -18.89
C GLU A 19 -2.80 9.16 -17.45
N GLU A 20 -2.73 10.47 -17.23
CA GLU A 20 -2.62 11.05 -15.89
C GLU A 20 -4.03 11.41 -15.46
N VAL A 21 -4.51 10.80 -14.38
CA VAL A 21 -5.89 10.96 -13.93
C VAL A 21 -6.04 12.20 -13.04
N SER A 22 -5.19 12.34 -12.06
CA SER A 22 -5.26 13.45 -11.11
C SER A 22 -4.01 13.48 -10.24
N THR A 23 -3.91 14.52 -9.42
CA THR A 23 -2.89 14.59 -8.36
C THR A 23 -3.59 14.38 -7.03
N LEU A 24 -3.07 13.47 -6.21
CA LEU A 24 -3.59 13.21 -4.88
C LEU A 24 -2.77 14.00 -3.85
N ASP A 25 -3.46 14.80 -3.04
CA ASP A 25 -2.83 15.52 -1.93
C ASP A 25 -2.90 14.64 -0.68
N LEU A 26 -1.76 14.07 -0.31
CA LEU A 26 -1.69 13.13 0.80
C LEU A 26 -0.92 13.76 1.96
N GLY A 27 -1.06 13.16 3.15
CA GLY A 27 -0.41 13.63 4.35
C GLY A 27 1.05 13.21 4.45
N LEU A 28 1.67 13.48 5.59
CA LEU A 28 3.07 13.16 5.85
C LEU A 28 3.39 11.68 5.69
N ASP A 29 2.42 10.81 5.96
CA ASP A 29 2.63 9.37 5.88
C ASP A 29 2.62 8.83 4.46
N ALA A 30 2.50 9.70 3.44
CA ALA A 30 2.60 9.30 2.04
C ALA A 30 3.95 8.63 1.72
N GLU A 31 4.97 8.83 2.55
CA GLU A 31 6.27 8.17 2.39
C GLU A 31 6.18 6.65 2.48
N TYR A 32 5.10 6.11 3.05
CA TYR A 32 4.85 4.67 3.08
C TYR A 32 4.31 4.14 1.75
N ILE A 33 3.92 5.03 0.83
CA ILE A 33 3.39 4.64 -0.47
C ILE A 33 4.54 4.49 -1.47
N ASN A 34 4.73 3.27 -1.97
CA ASN A 34 5.73 3.01 -3.00
C ASN A 34 5.19 3.40 -4.38
N SER A 35 3.93 3.05 -4.65
CA SER A 35 3.26 3.46 -5.88
C SER A 35 1.74 3.38 -5.71
N ILE A 36 1.03 4.12 -6.56
CA ILE A 36 -0.42 4.07 -6.63
C ILE A 36 -0.82 4.35 -8.08
N PHE A 37 -1.68 3.49 -8.64
CA PHE A 37 -2.13 3.66 -10.02
C PHE A 37 -3.49 2.98 -10.22
N ILE A 38 -4.20 3.41 -11.29
CA ILE A 38 -5.44 2.79 -11.74
C ILE A 38 -5.10 1.88 -12.90
N LYS A 39 -5.75 0.72 -12.96
CA LYS A 39 -5.54 -0.25 -14.02
C LYS A 39 -6.88 -0.77 -14.52
N ASP A 40 -7.04 -0.79 -15.85
CA ASP A 40 -8.20 -1.40 -16.48
C ASP A 40 -8.02 -2.91 -16.53
N LYS A 41 -9.04 -3.64 -16.11
CA LYS A 41 -9.04 -5.11 -16.21
C LYS A 41 -10.50 -5.58 -16.27
N ASP A 42 -10.82 -6.41 -17.26
CA ASP A 42 -12.15 -7.00 -17.41
C ASP A 42 -13.26 -5.95 -17.41
N ASP A 43 -13.04 -4.85 -18.14
CA ASP A 43 -13.97 -3.72 -18.27
C ASP A 43 -14.23 -2.96 -16.96
N LYS A 44 -13.37 -3.14 -15.97
CA LYS A 44 -13.46 -2.44 -14.69
C LYS A 44 -12.15 -1.72 -14.41
N GLU A 45 -12.25 -0.66 -13.64
CA GLU A 45 -11.06 0.04 -13.16
C GLU A 45 -10.74 -0.43 -11.74
N TYR A 46 -9.49 -0.82 -11.54
CA TYR A 46 -8.96 -1.20 -10.23
C TYR A 46 -7.92 -0.19 -9.81
N ILE A 47 -7.84 0.05 -8.52
CA ILE A 47 -6.74 0.81 -7.97
C ILE A 47 -5.77 -0.15 -7.29
N SER A 48 -4.47 0.05 -7.52
CA SER A 48 -3.41 -0.72 -6.86
C SER A 48 -2.55 0.24 -6.07
N ILE A 49 -2.39 -0.04 -4.79
CA ILE A 49 -1.59 0.78 -3.89
C ILE A 49 -0.49 -0.11 -3.30
N GLN A 50 0.76 0.26 -3.55
CA GLN A 50 1.89 -0.44 -2.96
C GLN A 50 2.33 0.31 -1.70
N LEU A 51 2.22 -0.37 -0.57
CA LEU A 51 2.60 0.18 0.75
C LEU A 51 3.84 -0.55 1.25
N SER A 52 4.79 0.22 1.76
CA SER A 52 6.08 -0.33 2.19
C SER A 52 6.49 0.25 3.53
N THR A 53 7.68 -0.12 3.98
CA THR A 53 8.31 0.54 5.12
C THR A 53 8.79 1.91 4.67
N LYS A 54 8.78 2.87 5.59
CA LYS A 54 9.18 4.24 5.30
C LYS A 54 10.67 4.34 4.98
N SER A 55 11.48 3.48 5.56
CA SER A 55 12.92 3.48 5.39
C SER A 55 13.44 2.05 5.23
N GLY A 56 14.70 1.93 4.81
CA GLY A 56 15.33 0.63 4.63
C GLY A 56 15.41 -0.17 5.92
N VAL A 57 15.45 -1.49 5.78
CA VAL A 57 15.53 -2.42 6.90
C VAL A 57 16.71 -3.36 6.68
N GLU A 58 17.14 -4.03 7.76
CA GLU A 58 18.21 -5.04 7.67
C GLU A 58 17.65 -6.33 7.08
N ASP A 59 18.53 -7.19 6.55
CA ASP A 59 18.09 -8.43 5.91
C ASP A 59 17.23 -9.31 6.80
N TRP A 60 17.60 -9.46 8.08
CA TRP A 60 16.81 -10.27 9.00
C TRP A 60 15.44 -9.62 9.27
N GLU A 61 15.39 -8.29 9.34
CA GLU A 61 14.14 -7.55 9.52
C GLU A 61 13.20 -7.76 8.33
N TYR A 62 13.76 -7.78 7.13
CA TYR A 62 12.97 -7.99 5.91
C TYR A 62 12.14 -9.27 6.02
N SER A 63 12.79 -10.37 6.40
CA SER A 63 12.11 -11.65 6.58
C SER A 63 11.14 -11.63 7.76
N ALA A 64 11.56 -11.06 8.88
CA ALA A 64 10.74 -11.00 10.08
C ALA A 64 9.48 -10.16 9.86
N ILE A 65 9.60 -9.04 9.15
CA ILE A 65 8.44 -8.17 8.86
C ILE A 65 7.40 -8.94 8.07
N TYR A 66 7.79 -9.68 7.03
CA TYR A 66 6.82 -10.47 6.27
C TYR A 66 6.19 -11.58 7.12
N ASP A 67 6.93 -12.16 8.07
CA ASP A 67 6.38 -13.21 8.93
C ASP A 67 5.35 -12.68 9.93
N TYR A 68 5.50 -11.45 10.40
CA TYR A 68 4.67 -10.90 11.47
C TYR A 68 3.64 -9.86 11.02
N TYR A 69 3.77 -9.31 9.82
CA TYR A 69 2.78 -8.37 9.30
C TYR A 69 1.48 -9.12 8.98
N GLU A 70 0.40 -8.70 9.61
CA GLU A 70 -0.90 -9.35 9.46
C GLU A 70 -1.72 -8.68 8.36
N GLU A 71 -1.57 -9.18 7.13
CA GLU A 71 -2.27 -8.66 5.96
C GLU A 71 -3.79 -8.70 6.13
N ASP A 72 -4.29 -9.69 6.85
CA ASP A 72 -5.72 -9.86 7.09
C ASP A 72 -6.33 -8.66 7.81
N LYS A 73 -5.58 -8.01 8.69
CA LYS A 73 -6.06 -6.80 9.39
C LYS A 73 -6.35 -5.68 8.40
N ILE A 74 -5.47 -5.52 7.42
CA ILE A 74 -5.62 -4.48 6.41
C ILE A 74 -6.77 -4.85 5.47
N LEU A 75 -6.88 -6.12 5.08
CA LEU A 75 -7.98 -6.58 4.24
C LEU A 75 -9.33 -6.42 4.94
N GLU A 76 -9.40 -6.70 6.24
CA GLU A 76 -10.62 -6.49 7.02
C GLU A 76 -11.01 -5.01 7.05
N TYR A 77 -10.02 -4.12 7.21
CA TYR A 77 -10.27 -2.69 7.14
C TYR A 77 -10.87 -2.32 5.78
N LEU A 78 -10.25 -2.79 4.68
CA LEU A 78 -10.74 -2.51 3.33
C LEU A 78 -12.16 -3.01 3.14
N LYS A 79 -12.45 -4.22 3.60
CA LYS A 79 -13.79 -4.79 3.50
C LYS A 79 -14.81 -3.98 4.31
N SER A 80 -14.40 -3.48 5.48
CA SER A 80 -15.28 -2.65 6.31
C SER A 80 -15.64 -1.32 5.63
N LYS A 81 -14.84 -0.90 4.67
CA LYS A 81 -15.07 0.31 3.88
C LYS A 81 -15.74 0.02 2.54
N GLY A 82 -16.26 -1.18 2.38
CA GLY A 82 -16.98 -1.55 1.17
C GLY A 82 -16.14 -2.17 0.06
N LYS A 83 -14.82 -2.34 0.31
CA LYS A 83 -13.90 -2.93 -0.67
C LYS A 83 -13.86 -4.46 -0.49
N THR A 84 -15.00 -5.12 -0.70
CA THR A 84 -15.13 -6.56 -0.47
C THR A 84 -14.34 -7.41 -1.47
N ASP A 85 -13.94 -6.82 -2.58
CA ASP A 85 -13.14 -7.45 -3.61
C ASP A 85 -11.63 -7.31 -3.38
N ALA A 86 -11.22 -6.59 -2.32
CA ALA A 86 -9.82 -6.29 -2.07
C ALA A 86 -8.95 -7.54 -1.94
N VAL A 87 -7.79 -7.52 -2.60
CA VAL A 87 -6.78 -8.57 -2.52
C VAL A 87 -5.43 -7.95 -2.22
N VAL A 88 -4.52 -8.76 -1.68
CA VAL A 88 -3.17 -8.32 -1.38
C VAL A 88 -2.17 -9.29 -2.00
N SER A 89 -1.05 -8.75 -2.46
CA SER A 89 0.09 -9.56 -2.91
C SER A 89 1.39 -8.96 -2.37
N ILE A 90 2.40 -9.79 -2.22
CA ILE A 90 3.72 -9.38 -1.75
C ILE A 90 4.57 -9.01 -2.96
N CYS A 91 5.28 -7.89 -2.88
CA CYS A 91 6.18 -7.42 -3.94
C CYS A 91 7.61 -7.79 -3.57
N GLU A 92 8.00 -9.02 -3.86
CA GLU A 92 9.31 -9.57 -3.45
C GLU A 92 10.51 -8.91 -4.13
N GLU A 93 10.29 -8.25 -5.25
CA GLU A 93 11.36 -7.60 -6.02
C GLU A 93 11.74 -6.22 -5.49
N GLU A 94 10.97 -5.70 -4.53
CA GLU A 94 11.25 -4.38 -3.98
C GLU A 94 12.34 -4.45 -2.91
N PHE A 95 13.11 -3.36 -2.81
CA PHE A 95 14.18 -3.26 -1.82
C PHE A 95 13.66 -3.33 -0.39
N ASN A 96 12.56 -2.63 -0.11
CA ASN A 96 11.90 -2.68 1.20
C ASN A 96 10.72 -3.64 1.16
N PRO A 97 10.33 -4.24 2.30
CA PRO A 97 9.09 -5.02 2.33
C PRO A 97 7.94 -4.19 1.79
N THR A 98 7.23 -4.75 0.81
CA THR A 98 6.17 -4.03 0.11
C THR A 98 4.98 -4.95 -0.14
N TRP A 99 3.77 -4.41 0.09
CA TRP A 99 2.50 -5.11 -0.13
C TRP A 99 1.68 -4.31 -1.13
N GLU A 100 1.09 -4.98 -2.10
CA GLU A 100 0.21 -4.34 -3.07
C GLU A 100 -1.23 -4.71 -2.77
N TYR A 101 -2.04 -3.71 -2.47
CA TYR A 101 -3.48 -3.85 -2.23
C TYR A 101 -4.22 -3.39 -3.46
N THR A 102 -5.11 -4.25 -3.98
CA THR A 102 -5.86 -3.98 -5.21
C THR A 102 -7.35 -4.14 -4.95
N PHE A 103 -8.15 -3.17 -5.38
CA PHE A 103 -9.61 -3.20 -5.24
C PHE A 103 -10.23 -2.35 -6.34
N ILE A 104 -11.54 -2.51 -6.54
CA ILE A 104 -12.26 -1.75 -7.57
C ILE A 104 -12.25 -0.26 -7.21
N PHE A 105 -11.90 0.57 -8.19
CA PHE A 105 -11.90 2.02 -8.06
C PHE A 105 -13.29 2.54 -8.43
N SER A 106 -13.95 3.19 -7.49
CA SER A 106 -15.30 3.73 -7.71
C SER A 106 -15.52 5.09 -7.04
N GLU A 107 -14.51 5.63 -6.38
CA GLU A 107 -14.62 6.88 -5.65
C GLU A 107 -14.31 8.09 -6.52
N GLU A 108 -14.80 9.26 -6.09
CA GLU A 108 -14.32 10.53 -6.59
C GLU A 108 -12.94 10.80 -5.98
N ILE A 109 -12.15 11.66 -6.63
CA ILE A 109 -10.76 11.89 -6.22
C ILE A 109 -10.65 12.39 -4.77
N GLU A 110 -11.53 13.29 -4.34
CA GLU A 110 -11.48 13.79 -2.96
C GLU A 110 -11.75 12.68 -1.94
N ALA A 111 -12.70 11.80 -2.22
CA ALA A 111 -13.00 10.67 -1.36
C ALA A 111 -11.84 9.66 -1.37
N LEU A 112 -11.21 9.48 -2.53
CA LEU A 112 -10.05 8.60 -2.65
C LEU A 112 -8.88 9.11 -1.81
N GLU A 113 -8.62 10.42 -1.82
CA GLU A 113 -7.55 11.00 -1.01
C GLU A 113 -7.75 10.70 0.48
N LEU A 114 -8.97 10.91 0.98
CA LEU A 114 -9.28 10.62 2.37
C LEU A 114 -9.10 9.14 2.69
N PHE A 115 -9.59 8.29 1.79
CA PHE A 115 -9.49 6.84 1.96
C PHE A 115 -8.04 6.37 1.98
N VAL A 116 -7.22 6.86 1.05
CA VAL A 116 -5.80 6.49 0.97
C VAL A 116 -5.07 6.92 2.24
N ASN A 117 -5.34 8.14 2.73
CA ASN A 117 -4.72 8.61 3.97
C ASN A 117 -5.07 7.72 5.16
N GLU A 118 -6.32 7.27 5.26
CA GLU A 118 -6.73 6.34 6.30
C GLU A 118 -6.06 4.98 6.16
N LEU A 119 -5.99 4.47 4.92
CA LEU A 119 -5.36 3.18 4.65
C LEU A 119 -3.89 3.19 5.03
N VAL A 120 -3.18 4.26 4.67
CA VAL A 120 -1.77 4.41 5.03
C VAL A 120 -1.61 4.41 6.55
N GLN A 121 -2.52 5.06 7.28
CA GLN A 121 -2.47 5.09 8.74
C GLN A 121 -2.67 3.69 9.34
N VAL A 122 -3.58 2.90 8.78
CA VAL A 122 -3.80 1.52 9.22
C VAL A 122 -2.53 0.69 8.99
N HIS A 123 -1.92 0.84 7.82
CA HIS A 123 -0.67 0.16 7.46
C HIS A 123 0.47 0.57 8.42
N LYS A 124 0.61 1.87 8.67
CA LYS A 124 1.62 2.39 9.59
C LYS A 124 1.47 1.80 10.99
N ASN A 125 0.24 1.74 11.48
CA ASN A 125 -0.03 1.19 12.80
C ASN A 125 0.35 -0.30 12.87
N GLU A 126 0.06 -1.04 11.82
CA GLU A 126 0.45 -2.45 11.74
C GLU A 126 1.96 -2.61 11.74
N LEU A 127 2.67 -1.78 10.97
CA LEU A 127 4.14 -1.80 10.95
C LEU A 127 4.73 -1.50 12.32
N GLN A 128 4.16 -0.53 13.05
CA GLN A 128 4.64 -0.20 14.39
C GLN A 128 4.50 -1.42 15.32
N ASP A 129 3.38 -2.13 15.24
CA ASP A 129 3.17 -3.35 16.01
C ASP A 129 4.19 -4.43 15.62
N VAL A 130 4.45 -4.57 14.32
CA VAL A 130 5.43 -5.54 13.82
C VAL A 130 6.83 -5.23 14.36
N PHE A 131 7.27 -3.97 14.29
CA PHE A 131 8.60 -3.60 14.78
C PHE A 131 8.75 -3.86 16.27
N LEU A 132 7.69 -3.66 17.05
CA LEU A 132 7.71 -4.00 18.47
C LEU A 132 7.80 -5.50 18.69
N GLU A 133 7.07 -6.27 17.88
CA GLU A 133 7.04 -7.74 17.98
C GLU A 133 8.37 -8.37 17.64
N ILE A 134 9.06 -7.90 16.59
CA ILE A 134 10.30 -8.51 16.11
C ILE A 134 11.55 -8.01 16.80
N LYS A 135 11.43 -6.99 17.62
CA LYS A 135 12.55 -6.29 18.26
C LYS A 135 13.60 -7.20 18.88
N ASP A 136 13.19 -8.29 19.50
CA ASP A 136 14.10 -9.23 20.19
C ASP A 136 14.26 -10.54 19.43
N LYS A 137 13.94 -10.57 18.13
CA LYS A 137 13.91 -11.79 17.35
C LYS A 137 15.05 -11.95 16.34
N GLU A 138 16.01 -11.04 16.34
CA GLU A 138 17.13 -11.08 15.40
C GLU A 138 17.81 -12.46 15.36
N GLY A 139 18.07 -13.04 16.54
CA GLY A 139 18.73 -14.35 16.63
C GLY A 139 17.96 -15.50 15.98
N GLU A 140 16.67 -15.36 15.79
CA GLU A 140 15.84 -16.36 15.12
C GLU A 140 15.98 -16.32 13.59
N TYR A 141 16.61 -15.28 13.06
CA TYR A 141 16.75 -15.05 11.62
C TYR A 141 18.20 -15.05 11.13
N LEU A 142 19.14 -15.29 12.03
CA LEU A 142 20.58 -15.34 11.70
C LEU A 142 21.11 -16.76 11.55
#